data_e88fd1ff84481cfeff5ba42431da673f
#
_entry.id   e88fd1ff84481cfeff5ba42431da673f
#
_cell.length_a   1.000
_cell.length_b   1.000
_cell.length_c   1.000
_cell.angle_alpha   90.00
_cell.angle_beta   90.00
_cell.angle_gamma   90.00
#
_symmetry.space_group_name_H-M   'P 1'
#
loop_
_entity.id
_entity.type
_entity.pdbx_description
1 polymer ?
#
loop_
_entity_poly.entity_id
_entity_poly.type
_entity_poly.pdbx_seq_one_letter_code
_entity_poly.pdbx_strand_id
1 'polypeptide(L)'
;MKLIRTEDAVGHVLCHDMTQIIKDKYKDARFRKGHVVTEEDIPVLLSMGKEHLYVWEMMPGMVHENDAAERLLTLCGQENMLRSEVKEGKIELKAACDGVFLVDSQRLIAVNSQDEVMIATRKGGTAVRAGDKLAGMRVIPLIIAEEKLQKAERAAGGEPLLALKPYVRKTACIVATGGEVKKGLIQDTFTPVVIDKLKTYGIETLEVVYSGDGVENVRDAVLTMREKKPDMILCTGGMSVDPDDNTPGGIRAAGADIVCYGAPVLPGAMFLLGYFDDGTPVMGLPGCVMYAGATVFDLVLPKIAADVPVTRADLAALGEGGLCLGCKPCRYPVCPFGK
;
A
#
# COMPACT_ATOMS: atom_id res chain seq x y z
N MET A 1 3.22 -16.77 -34.66
CA MET A 1 4.53 -17.35 -34.28
C MET A 1 4.57 -18.81 -34.73
N LYS A 2 5.72 -19.24 -35.25
CA LYS A 2 5.93 -20.63 -35.65
C LYS A 2 7.04 -21.21 -34.76
N LEU A 3 6.82 -22.42 -34.27
CA LEU A 3 7.85 -23.20 -33.61
C LEU A 3 8.69 -23.88 -34.68
N ILE A 4 9.98 -23.67 -34.69
CA ILE A 4 10.93 -24.33 -35.62
C ILE A 4 12.09 -24.89 -34.83
N ARG A 5 12.82 -25.84 -35.43
CA ARG A 5 14.08 -26.32 -34.85
C ARG A 5 15.13 -25.22 -34.96
N THR A 6 16.04 -25.17 -33.99
CA THR A 6 17.07 -24.13 -33.95
C THR A 6 17.97 -24.17 -35.19
N GLU A 7 18.26 -25.37 -35.70
CA GLU A 7 19.05 -25.55 -36.90
C GLU A 7 18.39 -24.96 -38.15
N ASP A 8 17.08 -24.86 -38.19
CA ASP A 8 16.29 -24.33 -39.30
C ASP A 8 16.02 -22.82 -39.15
N ALA A 9 16.55 -22.17 -38.09
CA ALA A 9 16.16 -20.81 -37.72
C ALA A 9 16.95 -19.70 -38.44
N VAL A 10 17.99 -20.03 -39.22
CA VAL A 10 18.79 -19.04 -39.93
C VAL A 10 17.91 -18.13 -40.80
N GLY A 11 18.07 -16.82 -40.67
CA GLY A 11 17.28 -15.81 -41.39
C GLY A 11 15.92 -15.48 -40.76
N HIS A 12 15.51 -16.20 -39.72
CA HIS A 12 14.25 -15.92 -39.01
C HIS A 12 14.50 -14.92 -37.86
N VAL A 13 13.46 -14.21 -37.49
CA VAL A 13 13.47 -13.18 -36.44
C VAL A 13 13.02 -13.76 -35.12
N LEU A 14 13.78 -13.58 -34.03
CA LEU A 14 13.41 -14.03 -32.70
C LEU A 14 12.22 -13.23 -32.16
N CYS A 15 11.27 -13.93 -31.57
CA CYS A 15 10.03 -13.36 -31.03
C CYS A 15 10.20 -12.76 -29.63
N HIS A 16 11.22 -13.19 -28.88
CA HIS A 16 11.48 -12.80 -27.49
C HIS A 16 12.97 -12.81 -27.18
N ASP A 17 13.32 -12.22 -26.02
CA ASP A 17 14.69 -12.25 -25.52
C ASP A 17 15.10 -13.66 -25.11
N MET A 18 16.31 -14.07 -25.49
CA MET A 18 16.91 -15.34 -25.10
C MET A 18 17.93 -15.11 -24.00
N THR A 19 17.52 -15.34 -22.75
CA THR A 19 18.39 -15.16 -21.58
C THR A 19 19.36 -16.33 -21.43
N GLN A 20 20.64 -16.01 -21.29
CA GLN A 20 21.67 -16.97 -20.91
C GLN A 20 21.98 -16.84 -19.42
N ILE A 21 21.98 -17.97 -18.71
CA ILE A 21 22.32 -18.03 -17.29
C ILE A 21 23.55 -18.90 -17.12
N ILE A 22 24.65 -18.30 -16.66
CA ILE A 22 25.85 -19.02 -16.24
C ILE A 22 26.05 -18.71 -14.77
N LYS A 23 25.93 -19.73 -13.92
CA LYS A 23 26.03 -19.57 -12.46
C LYS A 23 27.26 -18.75 -12.09
N ASP A 24 27.04 -17.73 -11.25
CA ASP A 24 28.04 -16.81 -10.70
C ASP A 24 28.81 -15.96 -11.73
N LYS A 25 28.45 -15.99 -13.04
CA LYS A 25 29.14 -15.27 -14.11
C LYS A 25 28.25 -14.38 -14.95
N TYR A 26 27.07 -14.88 -15.41
CA TYR A 26 26.26 -14.17 -16.39
C TYR A 26 24.78 -14.50 -16.27
N LYS A 27 23.93 -13.46 -16.25
CA LYS A 27 22.47 -13.59 -16.33
C LYS A 27 21.92 -12.37 -17.07
N ASP A 28 21.88 -12.45 -18.39
CA ASP A 28 21.26 -11.40 -19.22
C ASP A 28 20.78 -12.00 -20.56
N ALA A 29 20.03 -11.18 -21.34
CA ALA A 29 19.62 -11.53 -22.69
C ALA A 29 20.85 -11.65 -23.61
N ARG A 30 21.13 -12.87 -24.06
CA ARG A 30 22.19 -13.14 -25.04
C ARG A 30 21.75 -12.72 -26.45
N PHE A 31 20.50 -12.98 -26.77
CA PHE A 31 19.85 -12.51 -27.99
C PHE A 31 18.57 -11.76 -27.61
N ARG A 32 18.32 -10.67 -28.27
CA ARG A 32 17.13 -9.85 -27.99
C ARG A 32 16.03 -10.13 -29.01
N LYS A 33 14.79 -9.87 -28.63
CA LYS A 33 13.64 -9.82 -29.54
C LYS A 33 13.99 -8.97 -30.76
N GLY A 34 13.65 -9.47 -31.95
CA GLY A 34 13.98 -8.80 -33.20
C GLY A 34 15.34 -9.15 -33.79
N HIS A 35 16.17 -9.95 -33.08
CA HIS A 35 17.42 -10.46 -33.63
C HIS A 35 17.15 -11.42 -34.79
N VAL A 36 17.81 -11.20 -35.90
CA VAL A 36 17.83 -12.13 -37.06
C VAL A 36 18.84 -13.21 -36.79
N VAL A 37 18.42 -14.46 -36.71
CA VAL A 37 19.30 -15.59 -36.41
C VAL A 37 20.27 -15.82 -37.55
N THR A 38 21.57 -15.89 -37.23
CA THR A 38 22.65 -16.20 -38.17
C THR A 38 23.17 -17.63 -38.00
N GLU A 39 23.96 -18.12 -38.93
CA GLU A 39 24.60 -19.46 -38.81
C GLU A 39 25.48 -19.55 -37.55
N GLU A 40 26.14 -18.46 -37.16
CA GLU A 40 27.03 -18.38 -36.00
C GLU A 40 26.25 -18.45 -34.66
N ASP A 41 24.98 -18.10 -34.67
CA ASP A 41 24.11 -18.12 -33.50
C ASP A 41 23.65 -19.54 -33.15
N ILE A 42 23.53 -20.42 -34.11
CA ILE A 42 23.01 -21.78 -33.93
C ILE A 42 23.76 -22.55 -32.83
N PRO A 43 25.10 -22.65 -32.86
CA PRO A 43 25.82 -23.35 -31.79
C PRO A 43 25.63 -22.72 -30.42
N VAL A 44 25.50 -21.38 -30.34
CA VAL A 44 25.30 -20.66 -29.12
C VAL A 44 23.92 -20.97 -28.56
N LEU A 45 22.87 -20.91 -29.38
CA LEU A 45 21.47 -21.21 -29.00
C LEU A 45 21.36 -22.66 -28.50
N LEU A 46 21.92 -23.61 -29.21
CA LEU A 46 21.96 -25.02 -28.80
C LEU A 46 22.72 -25.21 -27.47
N SER A 47 23.81 -24.50 -27.24
CA SER A 47 24.57 -24.54 -25.98
C SER A 47 23.77 -23.98 -24.78
N MET A 48 22.79 -23.13 -25.05
CA MET A 48 21.85 -22.60 -24.07
C MET A 48 20.63 -23.54 -23.83
N GLY A 49 20.67 -24.74 -24.45
CA GLY A 49 19.56 -25.71 -24.37
C GLY A 49 18.33 -25.34 -25.21
N LYS A 50 18.48 -24.50 -26.23
CA LYS A 50 17.43 -24.06 -27.11
C LYS A 50 17.37 -24.92 -28.35
N GLU A 51 16.73 -26.10 -28.28
CA GLU A 51 16.53 -26.99 -29.41
C GLU A 51 15.47 -26.50 -30.39
N HIS A 52 14.53 -25.69 -29.91
CA HIS A 52 13.46 -25.08 -30.68
C HIS A 52 13.35 -23.59 -30.40
N LEU A 53 12.97 -22.83 -31.39
CA LEU A 53 12.77 -21.38 -31.31
C LEU A 53 11.37 -20.99 -31.79
N TYR A 54 10.79 -19.98 -31.14
CA TYR A 54 9.65 -19.28 -31.68
C TYR A 54 10.12 -18.14 -32.59
N VAL A 55 9.77 -18.25 -33.86
CA VAL A 55 10.05 -17.21 -34.85
C VAL A 55 8.80 -16.42 -35.21
N TRP A 56 9.01 -15.18 -35.63
CA TRP A 56 7.93 -14.23 -35.87
C TRP A 56 7.04 -14.68 -37.02
N GLU A 57 5.80 -14.93 -36.72
CA GLU A 57 4.67 -14.96 -37.65
C GLU A 57 3.49 -14.25 -37.00
N MET A 58 3.00 -13.15 -37.59
CA MET A 58 1.79 -12.49 -37.10
C MET A 58 0.59 -13.44 -37.24
N MET A 59 -0.02 -13.78 -36.09
CA MET A 59 -1.28 -14.53 -36.06
C MET A 59 -2.43 -13.54 -35.79
N PRO A 60 -3.43 -13.40 -36.65
CA PRO A 60 -4.59 -12.56 -36.39
C PRO A 60 -5.28 -12.96 -35.08
N GLY A 61 -5.68 -11.96 -34.26
CA GLY A 61 -6.35 -12.20 -32.99
C GLY A 61 -5.43 -12.62 -31.84
N MET A 62 -4.10 -12.49 -31.99
CA MET A 62 -3.10 -12.76 -30.95
C MET A 62 -2.30 -11.50 -30.61
N VAL A 63 -1.98 -11.30 -29.34
CA VAL A 63 -1.20 -10.17 -28.81
C VAL A 63 0.10 -10.70 -28.23
N HIS A 64 1.21 -10.06 -28.54
CA HIS A 64 2.53 -10.41 -27.97
C HIS A 64 2.61 -9.99 -26.49
N GLU A 65 3.35 -10.75 -25.65
CA GLU A 65 3.48 -10.52 -24.21
C GLU A 65 3.86 -9.07 -23.83
N ASN A 66 4.72 -8.42 -24.61
CA ASN A 66 5.12 -7.03 -24.35
C ASN A 66 3.97 -6.05 -24.53
N ASP A 67 3.19 -6.20 -25.63
CA ASP A 67 2.04 -5.35 -25.91
C ASP A 67 0.91 -5.63 -24.92
N ALA A 68 0.75 -6.89 -24.52
CA ALA A 68 -0.18 -7.29 -23.47
C ALA A 68 0.19 -6.67 -22.11
N ALA A 69 1.47 -6.66 -21.74
CA ALA A 69 1.94 -6.02 -20.51
C ALA A 69 1.67 -4.50 -20.48
N GLU A 70 1.84 -3.82 -21.62
CA GLU A 70 1.47 -2.39 -21.75
C GLU A 70 -0.03 -2.19 -21.53
N ARG A 71 -0.87 -3.04 -22.09
CA ARG A 71 -2.33 -2.97 -21.89
C ARG A 71 -2.73 -3.24 -20.45
N LEU A 72 -2.09 -4.21 -19.78
CA LEU A 72 -2.31 -4.44 -18.34
C LEU A 72 -1.87 -3.24 -17.48
N LEU A 73 -0.79 -2.55 -17.87
CA LEU A 73 -0.35 -1.34 -17.19
C LEU A 73 -1.43 -0.24 -17.22
N THR A 74 -2.16 -0.08 -18.33
CA THR A 74 -3.22 0.93 -18.43
C THR A 74 -4.34 0.71 -17.41
N LEU A 75 -4.56 -0.53 -16.96
CA LEU A 75 -5.55 -0.85 -15.94
C LEU A 75 -5.12 -0.43 -14.54
N CYS A 76 -3.81 -0.28 -14.31
CA CYS A 76 -3.26 -0.08 -12.98
C CYS A 76 -3.24 1.37 -12.50
N GLY A 77 -3.35 2.37 -13.40
CA GLY A 77 -3.06 3.76 -13.06
C GLY A 77 -1.55 3.99 -12.85
N GLN A 78 -1.09 5.22 -13.04
CA GLN A 78 0.33 5.54 -12.99
C GLN A 78 0.64 6.81 -12.18
N GLU A 79 -0.38 7.50 -11.66
CA GLU A 79 -0.19 8.72 -10.90
C GLU A 79 0.66 8.43 -9.63
N ASN A 80 1.72 9.21 -9.44
CA ASN A 80 2.71 9.04 -8.36
C ASN A 80 3.46 7.70 -8.39
N MET A 81 3.47 7.00 -9.53
CA MET A 81 4.15 5.72 -9.70
C MET A 81 5.13 5.77 -10.87
N LEU A 82 6.25 5.07 -10.73
CA LEU A 82 7.28 4.90 -11.74
C LEU A 82 7.17 3.51 -12.34
N ARG A 83 7.03 3.43 -13.66
CA ARG A 83 7.06 2.16 -14.38
C ARG A 83 8.48 1.75 -14.74
N SER A 84 8.74 0.46 -14.83
CA SER A 84 9.92 -0.06 -15.50
C SER A 84 9.71 -0.09 -17.02
N GLU A 85 10.80 -0.27 -17.76
CA GLU A 85 10.70 -0.75 -19.15
C GLU A 85 10.11 -2.16 -19.17
N VAL A 86 9.53 -2.54 -20.32
CA VAL A 86 9.07 -3.91 -20.54
C VAL A 86 10.29 -4.81 -20.70
N LYS A 87 10.40 -5.84 -19.87
CA LYS A 87 11.44 -6.86 -19.99
C LYS A 87 10.80 -8.25 -19.89
N GLU A 88 10.98 -9.09 -20.91
CA GLU A 88 10.42 -10.45 -20.95
C GLU A 88 8.90 -10.45 -20.65
N GLY A 89 8.15 -9.57 -21.31
CA GLY A 89 6.69 -9.44 -21.13
C GLY A 89 6.24 -8.92 -19.77
N LYS A 90 7.15 -8.39 -18.93
CA LYS A 90 6.87 -7.93 -17.57
C LYS A 90 7.11 -6.43 -17.43
N ILE A 91 6.19 -5.76 -16.72
CA ILE A 91 6.34 -4.39 -16.23
C ILE A 91 6.23 -4.40 -14.70
N GLU A 92 7.05 -3.60 -14.03
CA GLU A 92 6.97 -3.34 -12.58
C GLU A 92 6.61 -1.88 -12.33
N LEU A 93 5.81 -1.64 -11.28
CA LEU A 93 5.50 -0.31 -10.74
C LEU A 93 6.21 -0.11 -9.40
N LYS A 94 6.79 1.07 -9.22
CA LYS A 94 7.41 1.53 -7.97
C LYS A 94 6.78 2.84 -7.53
N ALA A 95 6.82 3.13 -6.23
CA ALA A 95 6.39 4.40 -5.68
C ALA A 95 7.32 5.54 -6.14
N ALA A 96 6.76 6.64 -6.64
CA ALA A 96 7.51 7.85 -6.94
C ALA A 96 7.68 8.76 -5.71
N CYS A 97 6.84 8.58 -4.69
CA CYS A 97 6.85 9.35 -3.45
C CYS A 97 6.41 8.48 -2.26
N ASP A 98 6.61 8.99 -1.06
CA ASP A 98 6.03 8.42 0.16
C ASP A 98 4.52 8.64 0.16
N GLY A 99 3.76 7.64 0.61
CA GLY A 99 2.30 7.73 0.62
C GLY A 99 1.61 6.43 1.05
N VAL A 100 0.31 6.37 0.79
CA VAL A 100 -0.51 5.17 0.96
C VAL A 100 -0.79 4.55 -0.41
N PHE A 101 -0.45 3.28 -0.54
CA PHE A 101 -0.78 2.50 -1.72
C PHE A 101 -2.17 1.88 -1.57
N LEU A 102 -3.05 2.12 -2.52
CA LEU A 102 -4.43 1.65 -2.55
C LEU A 102 -4.61 0.64 -3.68
N VAL A 103 -5.44 -0.37 -3.43
CA VAL A 103 -5.79 -1.42 -4.39
C VAL A 103 -7.29 -1.66 -4.35
N ASP A 104 -7.96 -1.63 -5.49
CA ASP A 104 -9.31 -2.16 -5.62
C ASP A 104 -9.24 -3.69 -5.68
N SER A 105 -9.31 -4.31 -4.50
CA SER A 105 -9.11 -5.75 -4.35
C SER A 105 -10.18 -6.58 -5.08
N GLN A 106 -11.42 -6.10 -5.16
CA GLN A 106 -12.49 -6.84 -5.83
C GLN A 106 -12.27 -6.88 -7.35
N ARG A 107 -11.96 -5.74 -7.95
CA ARG A 107 -11.67 -5.65 -9.37
C ARG A 107 -10.35 -6.32 -9.74
N LEU A 108 -9.33 -6.23 -8.88
CA LEU A 108 -8.08 -6.96 -9.07
C LEU A 108 -8.29 -8.47 -9.08
N ILE A 109 -9.13 -9.01 -8.19
CA ILE A 109 -9.51 -10.42 -8.18
C ILE A 109 -10.22 -10.77 -9.49
N ALA A 110 -11.16 -9.96 -9.96
CA ALA A 110 -11.89 -10.20 -11.21
C ALA A 110 -10.94 -10.24 -12.42
N VAL A 111 -9.93 -9.36 -12.48
CA VAL A 111 -8.90 -9.38 -13.53
C VAL A 111 -8.04 -10.63 -13.44
N ASN A 112 -7.52 -10.95 -12.24
CA ASN A 112 -6.65 -12.11 -12.04
C ASN A 112 -7.38 -13.46 -12.14
N SER A 113 -8.71 -13.44 -12.15
CA SER A 113 -9.54 -14.63 -12.44
C SER A 113 -9.64 -14.93 -13.93
N GLN A 114 -9.11 -14.06 -14.79
CA GLN A 114 -9.02 -14.36 -16.22
C GLN A 114 -7.79 -15.22 -16.49
N ASP A 115 -7.95 -16.20 -17.41
CA ASP A 115 -6.86 -17.10 -17.77
C ASP A 115 -5.64 -16.36 -18.34
N GLU A 116 -4.45 -16.77 -17.93
CA GLU A 116 -3.16 -16.32 -18.49
C GLU A 116 -2.80 -14.87 -18.21
N VAL A 117 -3.59 -14.14 -17.41
CA VAL A 117 -3.35 -12.75 -16.99
C VAL A 117 -2.90 -12.71 -15.53
N MET A 118 -1.92 -11.86 -15.21
CA MET A 118 -1.41 -11.73 -13.86
C MET A 118 -1.05 -10.28 -13.54
N ILE A 119 -1.62 -9.75 -12.45
CA ILE A 119 -1.21 -8.52 -11.77
C ILE A 119 -1.00 -8.85 -10.28
N ALA A 120 0.25 -8.86 -9.84
CA ALA A 120 0.60 -9.04 -8.43
C ALA A 120 0.91 -7.70 -7.78
N THR A 121 0.40 -7.46 -6.56
CA THR A 121 0.54 -6.18 -5.87
C THR A 121 0.97 -6.36 -4.41
N ARG A 122 1.50 -5.29 -3.80
CA ARG A 122 1.49 -5.17 -2.34
C ARG A 122 0.06 -5.14 -1.82
N LYS A 123 -0.14 -5.44 -0.54
CA LYS A 123 -1.44 -5.23 0.12
C LYS A 123 -1.84 -3.76 0.06
N GLY A 124 -3.05 -3.49 -0.40
CA GLY A 124 -3.64 -2.16 -0.40
C GLY A 124 -3.86 -1.61 1.01
N GLY A 125 -3.93 -0.28 1.15
CA GLY A 125 -4.08 0.43 2.42
C GLY A 125 -2.81 0.48 3.26
N THR A 126 -1.63 0.17 2.69
CA THR A 126 -0.34 0.16 3.40
C THR A 126 0.53 1.36 3.04
N ALA A 127 1.29 1.84 4.04
CA ALA A 127 2.31 2.85 3.85
C ALA A 127 3.44 2.35 2.93
N VAL A 128 3.90 3.21 2.04
CA VAL A 128 5.03 2.96 1.14
C VAL A 128 5.96 4.16 1.12
N ARG A 129 7.23 3.90 0.78
CA ARG A 129 8.26 4.92 0.56
C ARG A 129 8.62 5.01 -0.91
N ALA A 130 9.13 6.16 -1.32
CA ALA A 130 9.68 6.34 -2.66
C ALA A 130 10.68 5.21 -3.00
N GLY A 131 10.54 4.62 -4.18
CA GLY A 131 11.33 3.48 -4.64
C GLY A 131 10.78 2.09 -4.26
N ASP A 132 9.81 2.00 -3.36
CA ASP A 132 9.20 0.72 -2.99
C ASP A 132 8.49 0.09 -4.20
N LYS A 133 8.64 -1.24 -4.34
CA LYS A 133 7.88 -2.00 -5.35
C LYS A 133 6.40 -2.04 -4.94
N LEU A 134 5.52 -1.73 -5.88
CA LEU A 134 4.07 -1.68 -5.69
C LEU A 134 3.35 -2.85 -6.36
N ALA A 135 3.67 -3.07 -7.64
CA ALA A 135 3.02 -4.10 -8.47
C ALA A 135 3.95 -4.62 -9.56
N GLY A 136 3.59 -5.76 -10.09
CA GLY A 136 4.19 -6.32 -11.30
C GLY A 136 3.10 -7.02 -12.13
N MET A 137 3.15 -6.87 -13.44
CA MET A 137 2.14 -7.40 -14.36
C MET A 137 2.77 -8.05 -15.57
N ARG A 138 2.11 -9.09 -16.06
CA ARG A 138 2.45 -9.79 -17.29
C ARG A 138 1.31 -10.72 -17.74
N VAL A 139 1.42 -11.25 -18.93
CA VAL A 139 0.69 -12.46 -19.34
C VAL A 139 1.60 -13.67 -19.22
N ILE A 140 1.03 -14.87 -19.08
CA ILE A 140 1.81 -16.10 -18.87
C ILE A 140 2.42 -16.61 -20.18
N PRO A 141 1.66 -16.69 -21.32
CA PRO A 141 2.23 -17.13 -22.58
C PRO A 141 2.97 -15.99 -23.28
N LEU A 142 3.85 -16.34 -24.21
CA LEU A 142 4.56 -15.39 -25.09
C LEU A 142 3.58 -14.61 -26.01
N ILE A 143 2.48 -15.23 -26.38
CA ILE A 143 1.34 -14.61 -27.06
C ILE A 143 0.04 -15.02 -26.39
N ILE A 144 -0.87 -14.08 -26.22
CA ILE A 144 -2.20 -14.30 -25.63
C ILE A 144 -3.28 -14.00 -26.67
N ALA A 145 -4.40 -14.71 -26.59
CA ALA A 145 -5.56 -14.39 -27.44
C ALA A 145 -6.10 -13.00 -27.07
N GLU A 146 -6.36 -12.16 -28.08
CA GLU A 146 -6.95 -10.82 -27.94
C GLU A 146 -8.22 -10.84 -27.09
N GLU A 147 -9.07 -11.85 -27.27
CA GLU A 147 -10.32 -12.00 -26.52
C GLU A 147 -10.10 -12.17 -25.00
N LYS A 148 -9.06 -12.90 -24.57
CA LYS A 148 -8.74 -13.08 -23.16
C LYS A 148 -8.31 -11.77 -22.52
N LEU A 149 -7.46 -11.01 -23.22
CA LEU A 149 -7.01 -9.69 -22.74
C LEU A 149 -8.18 -8.70 -22.64
N GLN A 150 -9.08 -8.68 -23.63
CA GLN A 150 -10.30 -7.88 -23.58
C GLN A 150 -11.25 -8.28 -22.45
N LYS A 151 -11.30 -9.57 -22.06
CA LYS A 151 -12.06 -10.00 -20.86
C LYS A 151 -11.46 -9.42 -19.59
N ALA A 152 -10.13 -9.42 -19.46
CA ALA A 152 -9.45 -8.79 -18.33
C ALA A 152 -9.69 -7.27 -18.26
N GLU A 153 -9.64 -6.59 -19.39
CA GLU A 153 -9.96 -5.16 -19.50
C GLU A 153 -11.40 -4.85 -19.09
N ARG A 154 -12.36 -5.63 -19.56
CA ARG A 154 -13.76 -5.47 -19.12
C ARG A 154 -13.93 -5.73 -17.62
N ALA A 155 -13.25 -6.74 -17.07
CA ALA A 155 -13.28 -7.04 -15.63
C ALA A 155 -12.64 -5.93 -14.79
N ALA A 156 -11.64 -5.24 -15.32
CA ALA A 156 -11.02 -4.08 -14.69
C ALA A 156 -11.96 -2.86 -14.61
N GLY A 157 -12.91 -2.72 -15.53
CA GLY A 157 -13.76 -1.53 -15.60
C GLY A 157 -13.01 -0.28 -16.05
N GLY A 158 -13.60 0.90 -15.87
CA GLY A 158 -13.07 2.17 -16.39
C GLY A 158 -12.07 2.90 -15.47
N GLU A 159 -12.10 2.61 -14.17
CA GLU A 159 -11.25 3.30 -13.19
C GLU A 159 -9.95 2.53 -12.89
N PRO A 160 -8.85 3.19 -12.52
CA PRO A 160 -7.60 2.53 -12.17
C PRO A 160 -7.77 1.52 -11.01
N LEU A 161 -7.12 0.35 -11.13
CA LEU A 161 -7.09 -0.67 -10.08
C LEU A 161 -6.21 -0.29 -8.88
N LEU A 162 -5.19 0.54 -9.13
CA LEU A 162 -4.17 0.92 -8.16
C LEU A 162 -4.08 2.45 -8.08
N ALA A 163 -3.82 2.96 -6.88
CA ALA A 163 -3.52 4.36 -6.67
C ALA A 163 -2.44 4.54 -5.60
N LEU A 164 -1.59 5.56 -5.75
CA LEU A 164 -0.68 6.00 -4.71
C LEU A 164 -1.07 7.42 -4.29
N LYS A 165 -1.52 7.56 -3.04
CA LYS A 165 -1.91 8.85 -2.44
C LYS A 165 -0.76 9.37 -1.57
N PRO A 166 -0.13 10.51 -1.92
CA PRO A 166 0.91 11.13 -1.11
C PRO A 166 0.38 11.57 0.26
N TYR A 167 1.26 11.71 1.24
CA TYR A 167 0.90 12.31 2.53
C TYR A 167 0.71 13.82 2.36
N VAL A 168 -0.50 14.30 2.59
CA VAL A 168 -0.89 15.71 2.40
C VAL A 168 -1.18 16.42 3.73
N ARG A 169 -1.66 15.71 4.76
CA ARG A 169 -1.84 16.26 6.09
C ARG A 169 -0.50 16.39 6.78
N LYS A 170 -0.16 17.61 7.24
CA LYS A 170 1.18 17.97 7.69
C LYS A 170 1.24 18.45 9.13
N THR A 171 0.09 18.69 9.76
CA THR A 171 0.03 19.28 11.09
C THR A 171 -0.91 18.50 12.01
N ALA A 172 -0.54 18.40 13.30
CA ALA A 172 -1.35 17.77 14.32
C ALA A 172 -1.32 18.59 15.62
N CYS A 173 -2.42 18.55 16.36
CA CYS A 173 -2.46 18.95 17.78
C CYS A 173 -2.69 17.73 18.65
N ILE A 174 -2.17 17.74 19.87
CA ILE A 174 -2.31 16.63 20.83
C ILE A 174 -3.00 17.14 22.10
N VAL A 175 -4.04 16.45 22.52
CA VAL A 175 -4.68 16.62 23.82
C VAL A 175 -4.28 15.45 24.70
N ALA A 176 -3.39 15.67 25.66
CA ALA A 176 -2.99 14.68 26.63
C ALA A 176 -3.91 14.78 27.87
N THR A 177 -4.73 13.74 28.12
CA THR A 177 -5.62 13.70 29.27
C THR A 177 -5.02 12.91 30.42
N GLY A 178 -5.37 13.31 31.63
CA GLY A 178 -4.94 12.69 32.89
C GLY A 178 -4.63 13.74 33.95
N GLY A 179 -5.35 13.70 35.05
CA GLY A 179 -5.16 14.64 36.17
C GLY A 179 -3.77 14.59 36.77
N GLU A 180 -3.14 13.42 36.77
CA GLU A 180 -1.79 13.21 37.32
C GLU A 180 -0.72 13.88 36.45
N VAL A 181 -0.84 13.74 35.11
CA VAL A 181 0.07 14.37 34.14
C VAL A 181 -0.07 15.89 34.19
N LYS A 182 -1.34 16.39 34.19
CA LYS A 182 -1.64 17.82 34.24
C LYS A 182 -1.07 18.47 35.52
N LYS A 183 -1.12 17.77 36.66
CA LYS A 183 -0.59 18.23 37.96
C LYS A 183 0.93 18.04 38.07
N GLY A 184 1.59 17.45 37.09
CA GLY A 184 3.01 17.16 37.11
C GLY A 184 3.41 16.06 38.11
N LEU A 185 2.48 15.22 38.54
CA LEU A 185 2.74 14.10 39.48
C LEU A 185 3.46 12.94 38.76
N ILE A 186 3.21 12.76 37.48
CA ILE A 186 3.90 11.80 36.63
C ILE A 186 4.37 12.48 35.34
N GLN A 187 5.46 11.99 34.78
CA GLN A 187 5.98 12.46 33.49
C GLN A 187 5.14 11.87 32.35
N ASP A 188 4.80 12.71 31.37
CA ASP A 188 4.17 12.25 30.13
C ASP A 188 5.18 11.46 29.28
N THR A 189 4.98 10.18 29.18
CA THR A 189 5.76 9.26 28.34
C THR A 189 5.01 8.84 27.07
N PHE A 190 3.74 9.21 26.96
CA PHE A 190 2.89 8.88 25.82
C PHE A 190 3.08 9.84 24.64
N THR A 191 2.97 11.13 24.89
CA THR A 191 3.06 12.18 23.85
C THR A 191 4.37 12.10 23.04
N PRO A 192 5.56 11.89 23.62
CA PRO A 192 6.79 11.73 22.83
C PRO A 192 6.72 10.60 21.81
N VAL A 193 6.13 9.45 22.16
CA VAL A 193 5.97 8.31 21.25
C VAL A 193 5.03 8.67 20.10
N VAL A 194 3.93 9.37 20.37
CA VAL A 194 3.00 9.83 19.34
C VAL A 194 3.66 10.81 18.38
N ILE A 195 4.41 11.78 18.90
CA ILE A 195 5.16 12.76 18.11
C ILE A 195 6.15 12.06 17.17
N ASP A 196 6.88 11.05 17.65
CA ASP A 196 7.84 10.32 16.81
C ASP A 196 7.14 9.50 15.72
N LYS A 197 5.96 8.93 16.01
CA LYS A 197 5.14 8.28 14.98
C LYS A 197 4.65 9.29 13.93
N LEU A 198 4.19 10.48 14.31
CA LEU A 198 3.76 11.55 13.41
C LEU A 198 4.91 12.01 12.49
N LYS A 199 6.11 12.22 13.04
CA LYS A 199 7.31 12.60 12.27
C LYS A 199 7.64 11.61 11.16
N THR A 200 7.34 10.31 11.33
CA THR A 200 7.56 9.29 10.30
C THR A 200 6.80 9.60 9.01
N TYR A 201 5.69 10.33 9.10
CA TYR A 201 4.85 10.75 7.97
C TYR A 201 5.03 12.22 7.59
N GLY A 202 6.03 12.90 8.18
CA GLY A 202 6.29 14.32 7.97
C GLY A 202 5.21 15.23 8.54
N ILE A 203 4.57 14.80 9.64
CA ILE A 203 3.53 15.56 10.36
C ILE A 203 4.18 16.27 11.54
N GLU A 204 4.05 17.59 11.56
CA GLU A 204 4.51 18.45 12.64
C GLU A 204 3.45 18.55 13.75
N THR A 205 3.89 18.52 15.01
CA THR A 205 3.02 18.79 16.15
C THR A 205 3.04 20.29 16.46
N LEU A 206 1.91 20.96 16.22
CA LEU A 206 1.77 22.39 16.45
C LEU A 206 1.71 22.72 17.94
N GLU A 207 0.94 21.94 18.70
CA GLU A 207 0.77 22.19 20.13
C GLU A 207 0.36 20.90 20.86
N VAL A 208 0.75 20.83 22.11
CA VAL A 208 0.31 19.80 23.07
C VAL A 208 -0.36 20.50 24.24
N VAL A 209 -1.60 20.15 24.55
CA VAL A 209 -2.32 20.65 25.72
C VAL A 209 -2.58 19.52 26.71
N TYR A 210 -2.36 19.81 28.00
CA TYR A 210 -2.65 18.88 29.08
C TYR A 210 -4.03 19.17 29.68
N SER A 211 -5.00 18.27 29.49
CA SER A 211 -6.32 18.36 30.04
C SER A 211 -6.47 17.57 31.32
N GLY A 212 -7.28 18.06 32.22
CA GLY A 212 -7.77 17.25 33.36
C GLY A 212 -8.81 16.25 32.89
N ASP A 213 -9.19 15.34 33.80
CA ASP A 213 -10.25 14.39 33.59
C ASP A 213 -11.62 15.10 33.51
N GLY A 214 -12.62 14.40 32.96
CA GLY A 214 -13.99 14.92 32.78
C GLY A 214 -14.30 15.37 31.38
N VAL A 215 -15.51 15.08 30.95
CA VAL A 215 -16.01 15.32 29.58
C VAL A 215 -15.85 16.78 29.15
N GLU A 216 -16.16 17.73 30.04
CA GLU A 216 -16.07 19.16 29.70
C GLU A 216 -14.65 19.64 29.51
N ASN A 217 -13.71 19.21 30.38
CA ASN A 217 -12.31 19.57 30.25
C ASN A 217 -11.72 19.06 28.93
N VAL A 218 -12.03 17.82 28.56
CA VAL A 218 -11.55 17.24 27.30
C VAL A 218 -12.20 17.93 26.09
N ARG A 219 -13.51 18.19 26.14
CA ARG A 219 -14.21 18.96 25.11
C ARG A 219 -13.53 20.31 24.85
N ASP A 220 -13.33 21.08 25.92
CA ASP A 220 -12.80 22.43 25.82
C ASP A 220 -11.34 22.43 25.31
N ALA A 221 -10.54 21.45 25.72
CA ALA A 221 -9.19 21.27 25.20
C ALA A 221 -9.21 20.91 23.69
N VAL A 222 -10.10 20.01 23.25
CA VAL A 222 -10.24 19.64 21.84
C VAL A 222 -10.68 20.85 21.01
N LEU A 223 -11.65 21.63 21.49
CA LEU A 223 -12.10 22.84 20.79
C LEU A 223 -11.00 23.90 20.71
N THR A 224 -10.23 24.10 21.78
CA THR A 224 -9.07 25.01 21.76
C THR A 224 -8.03 24.58 20.75
N MET A 225 -7.74 23.28 20.65
CA MET A 225 -6.81 22.78 19.64
C MET A 225 -7.37 22.91 18.22
N ARG A 226 -8.69 22.79 18.04
CA ARG A 226 -9.34 22.98 16.75
C ARG A 226 -9.20 24.41 16.22
N GLU A 227 -9.16 25.42 17.09
CA GLU A 227 -8.91 26.83 16.71
C GLU A 227 -7.55 27.06 16.03
N LYS A 228 -6.57 26.18 16.29
CA LYS A 228 -5.26 26.22 15.64
C LYS A 228 -5.30 25.72 14.20
N LYS A 229 -6.43 25.16 13.77
CA LYS A 229 -6.65 24.57 12.43
C LYS A 229 -5.59 23.52 12.03
N PRO A 230 -5.34 22.54 12.89
CA PRO A 230 -4.45 21.43 12.53
C PRO A 230 -5.13 20.54 11.49
N ASP A 231 -4.34 19.78 10.74
CA ASP A 231 -4.88 18.76 9.84
C ASP A 231 -5.47 17.55 10.56
N MET A 232 -5.10 17.33 11.84
CA MET A 232 -5.66 16.29 12.70
C MET A 232 -5.51 16.62 14.18
N ILE A 233 -6.36 16.02 15.02
CA ILE A 233 -6.28 16.11 16.48
C ILE A 233 -6.14 14.70 17.07
N LEU A 234 -5.20 14.54 18.00
CA LEU A 234 -4.95 13.27 18.70
C LEU A 234 -5.23 13.47 20.18
N CYS A 235 -5.98 12.55 20.77
CA CYS A 235 -6.25 12.53 22.21
C CYS A 235 -5.60 11.30 22.81
N THR A 236 -4.82 11.48 23.88
CA THR A 236 -4.17 10.40 24.63
C THR A 236 -4.65 10.38 26.07
N GLY A 237 -4.74 9.19 26.68
CA GLY A 237 -5.29 9.01 28.02
C GLY A 237 -6.80 8.93 28.05
N GLY A 238 -7.37 8.43 29.13
CA GLY A 238 -8.82 8.35 29.38
C GLY A 238 -9.64 7.61 28.29
N MET A 239 -9.04 6.58 27.69
CA MET A 239 -9.65 5.83 26.56
C MET A 239 -10.16 4.44 26.97
N SER A 240 -10.03 4.02 28.21
CA SER A 240 -10.48 2.71 28.67
C SER A 240 -11.94 2.75 29.17
N VAL A 241 -12.34 1.79 29.96
CA VAL A 241 -13.72 1.62 30.44
C VAL A 241 -13.93 2.11 31.86
N ASP A 242 -12.91 2.68 32.48
CA ASP A 242 -13.01 3.19 33.85
C ASP A 242 -13.95 4.40 33.91
N PRO A 243 -14.65 4.63 35.03
CA PRO A 243 -15.59 5.76 35.18
C PRO A 243 -14.95 7.13 34.90
N ASP A 244 -13.66 7.26 35.14
CA ASP A 244 -12.91 8.50 34.93
C ASP A 244 -12.34 8.65 33.51
N ASP A 245 -12.49 7.62 32.67
CA ASP A 245 -12.06 7.61 31.26
C ASP A 245 -13.06 8.35 30.37
N ASN A 246 -12.97 9.64 30.34
CA ASN A 246 -13.96 10.54 29.72
C ASN A 246 -13.56 11.06 28.33
N THR A 247 -12.42 10.64 27.77
CA THR A 247 -11.93 11.14 26.48
C THR A 247 -12.88 10.88 25.30
N PRO A 248 -13.51 9.68 25.16
CA PRO A 248 -14.52 9.46 24.11
C PRO A 248 -15.75 10.37 24.25
N GLY A 249 -16.18 10.64 25.49
CA GLY A 249 -17.28 11.57 25.79
C GLY A 249 -16.93 13.00 25.40
N GLY A 250 -15.72 13.47 25.74
CA GLY A 250 -15.24 14.81 25.44
C GLY A 250 -15.08 15.05 23.93
N ILE A 251 -14.55 14.09 23.19
CA ILE A 251 -14.45 14.17 21.71
C ILE A 251 -15.84 14.29 21.09
N ARG A 252 -16.80 13.49 21.54
CA ARG A 252 -18.20 13.57 21.07
C ARG A 252 -18.83 14.92 21.43
N ALA A 253 -18.63 15.40 22.65
CA ALA A 253 -19.15 16.68 23.10
C ALA A 253 -18.54 17.88 22.37
N ALA A 254 -17.34 17.74 21.81
CA ALA A 254 -16.69 18.73 20.94
C ALA A 254 -17.30 18.79 19.52
N GLY A 255 -18.29 17.94 19.21
CA GLY A 255 -19.02 17.97 17.95
C GLY A 255 -18.43 17.06 16.84
N ALA A 256 -17.56 16.13 17.20
CA ALA A 256 -17.06 15.14 16.22
C ALA A 256 -18.11 14.06 15.93
N ASP A 257 -18.31 13.74 14.66
CA ASP A 257 -19.07 12.56 14.23
C ASP A 257 -18.17 11.31 14.39
N ILE A 258 -18.60 10.41 15.25
CA ILE A 258 -17.79 9.24 15.63
C ILE A 258 -18.01 8.09 14.64
N VAL A 259 -16.99 7.80 13.86
CA VAL A 259 -16.92 6.63 12.95
C VAL A 259 -16.91 5.33 13.75
N CYS A 260 -16.05 5.26 14.78
CA CYS A 260 -15.97 4.12 15.67
C CYS A 260 -15.41 4.49 17.03
N TYR A 261 -15.81 3.75 18.05
CA TYR A 261 -15.09 3.55 19.30
C TYR A 261 -14.96 2.06 19.52
N GLY A 262 -13.73 1.58 19.41
CA GLY A 262 -13.37 0.17 19.33
C GLY A 262 -13.04 -0.28 17.90
N ALA A 263 -11.94 -1.02 17.77
CA ALA A 263 -11.48 -1.64 16.51
C ALA A 263 -11.03 -3.08 16.78
N PRO A 264 -11.28 -4.02 15.85
CA PRO A 264 -10.93 -5.43 16.02
C PRO A 264 -9.42 -5.67 15.76
N VAL A 265 -8.56 -4.91 16.46
CA VAL A 265 -7.10 -4.93 16.32
C VAL A 265 -6.46 -5.05 17.69
N LEU A 266 -5.54 -5.99 17.83
CA LEU A 266 -4.76 -6.20 19.05
C LEU A 266 -3.25 -6.16 18.74
N PRO A 267 -2.51 -5.21 19.39
CA PRO A 267 -2.96 -4.21 20.37
C PRO A 267 -3.68 -3.02 19.71
N GLY A 268 -4.61 -2.42 20.49
CA GLY A 268 -5.27 -1.17 20.10
C GLY A 268 -6.80 -1.18 20.09
N ALA A 269 -7.45 -2.18 20.71
CA ALA A 269 -8.92 -2.35 20.66
C ALA A 269 -9.73 -1.10 21.03
N MET A 270 -9.25 -0.27 21.97
CA MET A 270 -9.96 0.92 22.46
C MET A 270 -9.70 2.19 21.61
N PHE A 271 -9.39 2.03 20.34
CA PHE A 271 -9.19 3.14 19.41
C PHE A 271 -10.49 3.84 19.07
N LEU A 272 -10.45 5.17 19.01
CA LEU A 272 -11.55 5.98 18.53
C LEU A 272 -11.12 6.77 17.29
N LEU A 273 -12.02 6.84 16.31
CA LEU A 273 -11.90 7.73 15.16
C LEU A 273 -13.22 8.49 14.99
N GLY A 274 -13.11 9.79 14.79
CA GLY A 274 -14.21 10.67 14.40
C GLY A 274 -13.71 11.73 13.43
N TYR A 275 -14.67 12.43 12.81
CA TYR A 275 -14.38 13.58 11.95
C TYR A 275 -15.24 14.77 12.39
N PHE A 276 -14.68 15.96 12.31
CA PHE A 276 -15.45 17.19 12.43
C PHE A 276 -16.14 17.51 11.10
N ASP A 277 -17.05 18.50 11.15
CA ASP A 277 -17.84 18.98 10.02
C ASP A 277 -16.98 19.51 8.84
N ASP A 278 -15.76 19.97 9.12
CA ASP A 278 -14.77 20.42 8.14
C ASP A 278 -13.87 19.27 7.59
N GLY A 279 -14.14 18.02 7.99
CA GLY A 279 -13.36 16.85 7.61
C GLY A 279 -12.06 16.64 8.41
N THR A 280 -11.79 17.45 9.43
CA THR A 280 -10.64 17.26 10.33
C THR A 280 -10.82 15.98 11.15
N PRO A 281 -9.92 14.98 11.05
CA PRO A 281 -9.99 13.77 11.86
C PRO A 281 -9.59 14.05 13.30
N VAL A 282 -10.28 13.40 14.23
CA VAL A 282 -9.90 13.30 15.63
C VAL A 282 -9.78 11.84 16.03
N MET A 283 -8.69 11.50 16.69
CA MET A 283 -8.40 10.13 17.11
C MET A 283 -8.15 10.06 18.61
N GLY A 284 -8.85 9.12 19.28
CA GLY A 284 -8.54 8.73 20.66
C GLY A 284 -7.62 7.52 20.67
N LEU A 285 -6.44 7.66 21.24
CA LEU A 285 -5.39 6.65 21.19
C LEU A 285 -5.39 5.77 22.43
N PRO A 286 -5.47 4.43 22.28
CA PRO A 286 -5.40 3.52 23.42
C PRO A 286 -4.00 3.52 24.05
N GLY A 287 -3.93 3.30 25.35
CA GLY A 287 -2.67 3.36 26.12
C GLY A 287 -1.54 2.45 25.60
N CYS A 288 -1.89 1.36 24.90
CA CYS A 288 -0.89 0.46 24.33
C CYS A 288 -0.02 1.10 23.23
N VAL A 289 -0.44 2.21 22.63
CA VAL A 289 0.38 2.97 21.64
C VAL A 289 1.71 3.43 22.26
N MET A 290 1.73 3.64 23.57
CA MET A 290 2.90 4.09 24.30
C MET A 290 4.03 3.04 24.33
N TYR A 291 3.69 1.74 24.37
CA TYR A 291 4.69 0.67 24.60
C TYR A 291 4.73 -0.40 23.51
N ALA A 292 3.67 -0.52 22.67
CA ALA A 292 3.67 -1.48 21.59
C ALA A 292 4.34 -0.90 20.33
N GLY A 293 5.17 -1.71 19.67
CA GLY A 293 5.89 -1.29 18.47
C GLY A 293 4.96 -0.92 17.31
N ALA A 294 3.79 -1.60 17.20
CA ALA A 294 2.74 -1.27 16.26
C ALA A 294 1.37 -1.58 16.86
N THR A 295 0.38 -0.76 16.55
CA THR A 295 -1.01 -0.84 17.04
C THR A 295 -1.98 -0.49 15.90
N VAL A 296 -3.27 -0.45 16.18
CA VAL A 296 -4.27 0.07 15.25
C VAL A 296 -3.93 1.48 14.73
N PHE A 297 -3.34 2.32 15.56
CA PHE A 297 -2.92 3.67 15.17
C PHE A 297 -1.93 3.64 13.99
N ASP A 298 -0.97 2.71 14.01
CA ASP A 298 0.01 2.55 12.95
C ASP A 298 -0.61 2.03 11.63
N LEU A 299 -1.76 1.34 11.70
CA LEU A 299 -2.51 0.90 10.53
C LEU A 299 -3.41 1.99 9.93
N VAL A 300 -3.90 2.91 10.77
CA VAL A 300 -4.85 3.96 10.38
C VAL A 300 -4.13 5.25 9.98
N LEU A 301 -3.11 5.67 10.73
CA LEU A 301 -2.40 6.94 10.52
C LEU A 301 -1.92 7.17 9.07
N PRO A 302 -1.39 6.18 8.33
CA PRO A 302 -1.00 6.40 6.93
C PRO A 302 -2.16 6.86 6.04
N LYS A 303 -3.35 6.26 6.20
CA LYS A 303 -4.55 6.66 5.44
C LYS A 303 -4.96 8.08 5.80
N ILE A 304 -5.01 8.41 7.10
CA ILE A 304 -5.34 9.76 7.56
C ILE A 304 -4.32 10.78 7.02
N ALA A 305 -3.03 10.49 7.09
CA ALA A 305 -1.97 11.37 6.58
C ALA A 305 -2.09 11.65 5.08
N ALA A 306 -2.60 10.68 4.32
CA ALA A 306 -2.83 10.79 2.87
C ALA A 306 -4.22 11.35 2.52
N ASP A 307 -4.98 11.83 3.49
CA ASP A 307 -6.36 12.31 3.33
C ASP A 307 -7.30 11.27 2.69
N VAL A 308 -7.05 10.00 3.00
CA VAL A 308 -7.92 8.89 2.59
C VAL A 308 -8.92 8.64 3.72
N PRO A 309 -10.23 8.86 3.49
CA PRO A 309 -11.25 8.61 4.49
C PRO A 309 -11.20 7.18 5.01
N VAL A 310 -11.34 7.01 6.31
CA VAL A 310 -11.41 5.70 6.97
C VAL A 310 -12.82 5.51 7.51
N THR A 311 -13.48 4.49 7.02
CA THR A 311 -14.87 4.15 7.38
C THR A 311 -14.92 3.10 8.49
N ARG A 312 -16.11 2.88 9.06
CA ARG A 312 -16.34 1.76 9.97
C ARG A 312 -16.07 0.40 9.32
N ALA A 313 -16.40 0.26 8.03
CA ALA A 313 -16.15 -0.98 7.28
C ALA A 313 -14.64 -1.22 7.09
N ASP A 314 -13.84 -0.18 6.82
CA ASP A 314 -12.39 -0.30 6.75
C ASP A 314 -11.78 -0.79 8.06
N LEU A 315 -12.27 -0.26 9.20
CA LEU A 315 -11.80 -0.69 10.51
C LEU A 315 -12.24 -2.11 10.84
N ALA A 316 -13.47 -2.48 10.50
CA ALA A 316 -13.98 -3.84 10.70
C ALA A 316 -13.15 -4.87 9.87
N ALA A 317 -12.76 -4.50 8.65
CA ALA A 317 -11.93 -5.35 7.79
C ALA A 317 -10.52 -5.62 8.34
N LEU A 318 -10.03 -4.77 9.27
CA LEU A 318 -8.75 -5.02 9.95
C LEU A 318 -8.81 -6.22 10.92
N GLY A 319 -9.98 -6.78 11.20
CA GLY A 319 -10.12 -7.96 12.06
C GLY A 319 -9.33 -9.17 11.55
N GLU A 320 -9.32 -9.38 10.24
CA GLU A 320 -8.39 -10.31 9.59
C GLU A 320 -7.01 -9.64 9.45
N GLY A 321 -5.98 -10.27 10.02
CA GLY A 321 -4.63 -9.70 10.11
C GLY A 321 -4.41 -8.72 11.27
N GLY A 322 -5.46 -8.33 12.02
CA GLY A 322 -5.37 -7.37 13.13
C GLY A 322 -4.76 -7.89 14.42
N LEU A 323 -4.33 -9.15 14.48
CA LEU A 323 -3.65 -9.71 15.64
C LEU A 323 -2.13 -9.63 15.48
N CYS A 324 -1.48 -8.78 16.29
CA CYS A 324 -0.02 -8.70 16.34
C CYS A 324 0.57 -9.93 17.06
N LEU A 325 1.56 -10.56 16.45
CA LEU A 325 2.20 -11.78 16.98
C LEU A 325 3.25 -11.49 18.05
N GLY A 326 3.49 -10.24 18.41
CA GLY A 326 4.38 -9.85 19.51
C GLY A 326 5.87 -10.17 19.29
N CYS A 327 6.35 -10.14 18.05
CA CYS A 327 7.75 -10.44 17.71
C CYS A 327 8.75 -9.48 18.40
N LYS A 328 9.88 -10.01 18.83
CA LYS A 328 10.97 -9.25 19.46
C LYS A 328 12.27 -9.46 18.67
N PRO A 329 12.86 -8.41 18.09
CA PRO A 329 12.35 -7.03 18.02
C PRO A 329 11.11 -6.91 17.10
N CYS A 330 10.32 -5.85 17.25
CA CYS A 330 9.19 -5.57 16.38
C CYS A 330 9.65 -5.46 14.91
N ARG A 331 8.95 -6.13 14.00
CA ARG A 331 9.29 -6.18 12.56
C ARG A 331 8.34 -5.36 11.69
N TYR A 332 7.38 -4.66 12.29
CA TYR A 332 6.46 -3.80 11.53
C TYR A 332 7.24 -2.73 10.73
N PRO A 333 6.90 -2.44 9.47
CA PRO A 333 5.76 -2.95 8.70
C PRO A 333 6.03 -4.26 7.91
N VAL A 334 7.20 -4.90 8.07
CA VAL A 334 7.55 -6.15 7.36
C VAL A 334 7.12 -7.36 8.20
N CYS A 335 5.81 -7.51 8.36
CA CYS A 335 5.18 -8.60 9.11
C CYS A 335 3.71 -8.78 8.65
N PRO A 336 2.97 -9.81 9.09
CA PRO A 336 1.58 -10.04 8.70
C PRO A 336 0.59 -9.05 9.33
N PHE A 337 0.97 -8.28 10.34
CA PHE A 337 0.08 -7.37 11.06
C PHE A 337 -0.50 -6.29 10.12
N GLY A 338 -1.82 -6.25 10.02
CA GLY A 338 -2.58 -5.37 9.14
C GLY A 338 -2.55 -5.76 7.65
N LYS A 339 -2.26 -7.04 7.33
CA LYS A 339 -2.14 -7.52 5.95
C LYS A 339 -2.99 -8.75 5.68
#